data_f980c9a4ab8092c149b886d1ea8fe68d
#
_entry.id   f980c9a4ab8092c149b886d1ea8fe68d
#
_cell.length_a   1.000
_cell.length_b   1.000
_cell.length_c   1.000
_cell.angle_alpha   90.00
_cell.angle_beta   90.00
_cell.angle_gamma   90.00
#
_symmetry.space_group_name_H-M   'P 1'
#
loop_
_entity.id
_entity.type
_entity.pdbx_description
1 polymer ?
#
loop_
_entity_poly.entity_id
_entity_poly.type
_entity_poly.pdbx_seq_one_letter_code
_entity_poly.pdbx_strand_id
1 'polypeptide(L)'
;MTTTLPALLDVNALSIVPGVSEQERRYLQQASNLLRDGYCDHSLLDVWNAAVSNLRRRVEMYGLDLFLSVVKDEPGRKRYAPDGETLADRWSGVDELVLIEGATRLGLVNKKAGKALEMINWMRNHASAAHAVEDRVEREDVVGLVLILQKNLFEAPMPDPGHSVSGLFDPVKRTRLDDEAETLLKDQIRGLRFADIKVAFGFLLDQLVSGLDPASDNASKLLPEVWERSSDDLKRIAGLRYHALTLDPASDESPDKGARERLLDFLVQVGGIQFIPDAARASLFRRAASALARAKDSSYGWEAETVAAKTLSQFGPCVPAIAFEEVYQEILAVWCGNYWGRSKAHLHLGKFIDTLSTGKIRSLIGMFTTNERVRAELTQTRPRNQAVEFLRSLRDRLTIETHKDEVNQAINSLP
;
A
#
# COMPACT_ATOMS: atom_id res chain seq x y z
N MET A 1 -7.71 -46.38 10.04
CA MET A 1 -6.52 -45.57 10.41
C MET A 1 -6.89 -44.76 11.65
N THR A 2 -6.25 -45.00 12.79
CA THR A 2 -6.48 -44.19 14.00
C THR A 2 -5.84 -42.83 13.77
N THR A 3 -6.66 -41.84 13.39
CA THR A 3 -6.22 -40.45 13.24
C THR A 3 -5.74 -39.96 14.61
N THR A 4 -4.48 -39.68 14.76
CA THR A 4 -3.91 -39.09 16.00
C THR A 4 -4.60 -37.76 16.27
N LEU A 5 -5.16 -37.58 17.46
CA LEU A 5 -5.83 -36.33 17.84
C LEU A 5 -4.83 -35.17 17.85
N PRO A 6 -5.24 -33.95 17.43
CA PRO A 6 -4.43 -32.74 17.60
C PRO A 6 -4.05 -32.53 19.06
N ALA A 7 -2.88 -31.94 19.33
CA ALA A 7 -2.41 -31.67 20.69
C ALA A 7 -3.40 -30.82 21.51
N LEU A 8 -4.16 -29.96 20.89
CA LEU A 8 -5.22 -29.17 21.53
C LEU A 8 -6.41 -30.03 22.02
N LEU A 9 -6.61 -31.20 21.45
CA LEU A 9 -7.66 -32.16 21.86
C LEU A 9 -7.07 -33.36 22.61
N ASP A 10 -5.77 -33.34 22.95
CA ASP A 10 -5.14 -34.29 23.81
C ASP A 10 -4.92 -33.64 25.20
N VAL A 11 -5.60 -34.16 26.21
CA VAL A 11 -5.57 -33.62 27.59
C VAL A 11 -4.15 -33.50 28.13
N ASN A 12 -3.26 -34.43 27.79
CA ASN A 12 -1.88 -34.45 28.26
C ASN A 12 -1.00 -33.42 27.49
N ALA A 13 -1.20 -33.27 26.19
CA ALA A 13 -0.44 -32.35 25.36
C ALA A 13 -0.93 -30.89 25.49
N LEU A 14 -2.22 -30.67 25.76
CA LEU A 14 -2.83 -29.33 25.91
C LEU A 14 -2.16 -28.50 27.03
N SER A 15 -1.65 -29.14 28.07
CA SER A 15 -0.96 -28.45 29.18
C SER A 15 0.31 -27.74 28.78
N ILE A 16 0.90 -28.09 27.61
CA ILE A 16 2.21 -27.61 27.14
C ILE A 16 2.02 -26.44 26.12
N VAL A 17 0.80 -26.14 25.64
CA VAL A 17 0.59 -25.06 24.66
C VAL A 17 0.61 -23.69 25.36
N PRO A 18 1.65 -22.86 25.13
CA PRO A 18 1.88 -21.65 25.95
C PRO A 18 0.90 -20.51 25.72
N GLY A 19 0.24 -20.47 24.55
CA GLY A 19 -0.70 -19.39 24.17
C GLY A 19 -2.12 -19.56 24.70
N VAL A 20 -2.42 -20.67 25.39
CA VAL A 20 -3.78 -21.06 25.83
C VAL A 20 -4.01 -20.64 27.28
N SER A 21 -5.07 -19.84 27.54
CA SER A 21 -5.49 -19.45 28.88
C SER A 21 -6.18 -20.62 29.62
N GLU A 22 -6.34 -20.48 30.93
CA GLU A 22 -7.07 -21.46 31.76
C GLU A 22 -8.50 -21.68 31.28
N GLN A 23 -9.19 -20.62 30.92
CA GLN A 23 -10.56 -20.69 30.38
C GLN A 23 -10.62 -21.39 29.02
N GLU A 24 -9.71 -21.05 28.11
CA GLU A 24 -9.59 -21.68 26.80
C GLU A 24 -9.27 -23.17 26.94
N ARG A 25 -8.40 -23.52 27.89
CA ARG A 25 -8.05 -24.91 28.21
C ARG A 25 -9.26 -25.72 28.65
N ARG A 26 -10.13 -25.13 29.46
CA ARG A 26 -11.39 -25.80 29.87
C ARG A 26 -12.30 -26.09 28.65
N TYR A 27 -12.49 -25.14 27.77
CA TYR A 27 -13.25 -25.35 26.54
C TYR A 27 -12.64 -26.46 25.69
N LEU A 28 -11.33 -26.46 25.47
CA LEU A 28 -10.66 -27.48 24.66
C LEU A 28 -10.70 -28.88 25.29
N GLN A 29 -10.61 -28.98 26.62
CA GLN A 29 -10.79 -30.24 27.34
C GLN A 29 -12.23 -30.77 27.15
N GLN A 30 -13.23 -29.91 27.26
CA GLN A 30 -14.63 -30.26 27.05
C GLN A 30 -14.84 -30.69 25.60
N ALA A 31 -14.30 -29.95 24.63
CA ALA A 31 -14.33 -30.31 23.22
C ALA A 31 -13.74 -31.71 22.96
N SER A 32 -12.62 -32.03 23.59
CA SER A 32 -11.97 -33.36 23.49
C SER A 32 -12.91 -34.51 24.01
N ASN A 33 -13.54 -34.28 25.14
CA ASN A 33 -14.48 -35.27 25.70
C ASN A 33 -15.68 -35.47 24.79
N LEU A 34 -16.32 -34.38 24.33
CA LEU A 34 -17.48 -34.43 23.44
C LEU A 34 -17.13 -35.10 22.10
N LEU A 35 -15.95 -34.83 21.54
CA LEU A 35 -15.50 -35.48 20.32
C LEU A 35 -15.30 -36.99 20.50
N ARG A 36 -14.80 -37.39 21.67
CA ARG A 36 -14.65 -38.84 22.02
C ARG A 36 -15.98 -39.53 22.13
N ASP A 37 -16.98 -38.86 22.68
CA ASP A 37 -18.32 -39.38 22.88
C ASP A 37 -19.19 -39.27 21.60
N GLY A 38 -18.65 -38.72 20.50
CA GLY A 38 -19.34 -38.63 19.21
C GLY A 38 -20.20 -37.38 19.00
N TYR A 39 -20.14 -36.41 19.94
CA TYR A 39 -20.89 -35.14 19.83
C TYR A 39 -20.04 -34.08 19.09
N CYS A 40 -19.84 -34.27 17.78
CA CYS A 40 -18.93 -33.48 16.98
C CYS A 40 -19.31 -32.01 16.89
N ASP A 41 -20.58 -31.68 16.73
CA ASP A 41 -21.14 -30.33 16.67
C ASP A 41 -20.93 -29.54 17.98
N HIS A 42 -21.18 -30.18 19.12
CA HIS A 42 -20.91 -29.58 20.42
C HIS A 42 -19.40 -29.41 20.69
N SER A 43 -18.60 -30.39 20.27
CA SER A 43 -17.13 -30.26 20.31
C SER A 43 -16.65 -29.07 19.52
N LEU A 44 -17.18 -28.86 18.30
CA LEU A 44 -16.83 -27.71 17.45
C LEU A 44 -17.22 -26.38 18.09
N LEU A 45 -18.34 -26.31 18.82
CA LEU A 45 -18.78 -25.13 19.55
C LEU A 45 -17.80 -24.76 20.66
N ASP A 46 -17.29 -25.73 21.41
CA ASP A 46 -16.30 -25.46 22.44
C ASP A 46 -14.93 -25.06 21.86
N VAL A 47 -14.53 -25.64 20.74
CA VAL A 47 -13.36 -25.17 19.97
C VAL A 47 -13.55 -23.71 19.53
N TRP A 48 -14.72 -23.33 19.06
CA TRP A 48 -15.08 -21.97 18.72
C TRP A 48 -14.95 -21.02 19.91
N ASN A 49 -15.52 -21.39 21.06
CA ASN A 49 -15.46 -20.59 22.28
C ASN A 49 -14.01 -20.33 22.73
N ALA A 50 -13.17 -21.36 22.65
CA ALA A 50 -11.74 -21.22 22.94
C ALA A 50 -11.05 -20.28 21.96
N ALA A 51 -11.31 -20.42 20.66
CA ALA A 51 -10.67 -19.63 19.62
C ALA A 51 -11.10 -18.15 19.68
N VAL A 52 -12.39 -17.88 19.86
CA VAL A 52 -12.91 -16.50 20.02
C VAL A 52 -12.36 -15.85 21.29
N SER A 53 -12.28 -16.58 22.39
CA SER A 53 -11.64 -16.09 23.62
C SER A 53 -10.17 -15.71 23.39
N ASN A 54 -9.43 -16.54 22.67
CA ASN A 54 -8.03 -16.26 22.32
C ASN A 54 -7.88 -15.02 21.43
N LEU A 55 -8.75 -14.85 20.43
CA LEU A 55 -8.78 -13.66 19.58
C LEU A 55 -9.04 -12.39 20.37
N ARG A 56 -10.04 -12.41 21.27
CA ARG A 56 -10.39 -11.26 22.13
C ARG A 56 -9.20 -10.83 22.97
N ARG A 57 -8.51 -11.79 23.61
CA ARG A 57 -7.28 -11.49 24.36
C ARG A 57 -6.16 -10.93 23.49
N ARG A 58 -5.97 -11.45 22.29
CA ARG A 58 -4.97 -10.94 21.35
C ARG A 58 -5.25 -9.50 20.97
N VAL A 59 -6.51 -9.16 20.70
CA VAL A 59 -6.88 -7.79 20.36
C VAL A 59 -6.68 -6.85 21.55
N GLU A 60 -7.11 -7.24 22.75
CA GLU A 60 -6.91 -6.41 23.96
C GLU A 60 -5.42 -6.18 24.25
N MET A 61 -4.58 -7.19 24.07
CA MET A 61 -3.12 -7.06 24.27
C MET A 61 -2.46 -6.22 23.21
N TYR A 62 -2.94 -6.30 21.97
CA TYR A 62 -2.36 -5.55 20.84
C TYR A 62 -2.76 -4.06 20.86
N GLY A 63 -4.02 -3.77 21.11
CA GLY A 63 -4.58 -2.43 21.12
C GLY A 63 -5.99 -2.36 20.56
N LEU A 64 -6.95 -2.08 21.45
CA LEU A 64 -8.37 -2.00 21.12
C LEU A 64 -8.68 -0.86 20.13
N ASP A 65 -8.07 0.31 20.31
CA ASP A 65 -8.30 1.47 19.45
C ASP A 65 -7.92 1.19 18.01
N LEU A 66 -6.85 0.42 17.82
CA LEU A 66 -6.43 -0.02 16.48
C LEU A 66 -7.43 -0.97 15.86
N PHE A 67 -7.92 -1.92 16.65
CA PHE A 67 -8.98 -2.83 16.20
C PHE A 67 -10.21 -2.04 15.75
N LEU A 68 -10.71 -1.13 16.58
CA LEU A 68 -11.89 -0.32 16.27
C LEU A 68 -11.67 0.56 15.02
N SER A 69 -10.47 1.07 14.81
CA SER A 69 -10.14 1.86 13.62
C SER A 69 -10.18 1.04 12.32
N VAL A 70 -9.69 -0.20 12.38
CA VAL A 70 -9.62 -1.10 11.22
C VAL A 70 -10.98 -1.65 10.83
N VAL A 71 -11.88 -1.86 11.81
CA VAL A 71 -13.23 -2.39 11.56
C VAL A 71 -14.29 -1.30 11.40
N LYS A 72 -13.89 -0.04 11.35
CA LYS A 72 -14.81 1.11 11.31
C LYS A 72 -15.92 0.97 10.26
N ASP A 73 -15.54 0.55 9.05
CA ASP A 73 -16.42 0.45 7.88
C ASP A 73 -17.01 -0.96 7.69
N GLU A 74 -16.69 -1.92 8.57
CA GLU A 74 -17.24 -3.27 8.47
C GLU A 74 -18.72 -3.28 8.86
N PRO A 75 -19.56 -4.10 8.20
CA PRO A 75 -20.92 -4.34 8.64
C PRO A 75 -20.92 -5.13 9.97
N GLY A 76 -21.90 -4.85 10.84
CA GLY A 76 -22.05 -5.55 12.12
C GLY A 76 -21.77 -4.67 13.33
N ARG A 77 -22.05 -5.24 14.52
CA ARG A 77 -21.92 -4.53 15.81
C ARG A 77 -20.45 -4.45 16.21
N LYS A 78 -20.04 -3.28 16.73
CA LYS A 78 -18.64 -2.95 17.09
C LYS A 78 -18.53 -2.30 18.47
N ARG A 79 -19.56 -2.42 19.28
CA ARG A 79 -19.62 -1.77 20.60
C ARG A 79 -18.87 -2.60 21.64
N TYR A 80 -17.64 -2.23 21.92
CA TYR A 80 -16.89 -2.77 23.04
C TYR A 80 -17.30 -2.07 24.34
N ALA A 81 -17.42 -2.84 25.44
CA ALA A 81 -17.82 -2.38 26.76
C ALA A 81 -16.64 -2.48 27.74
N PRO A 82 -15.86 -1.38 27.94
CA PRO A 82 -14.61 -1.44 28.75
C PRO A 82 -14.88 -1.79 30.21
N ASP A 83 -16.07 -1.49 30.72
CA ASP A 83 -16.46 -1.71 32.11
C ASP A 83 -17.02 -3.13 32.37
N GLY A 84 -17.01 -4.00 31.36
CA GLY A 84 -17.47 -5.40 31.49
C GLY A 84 -16.56 -6.20 32.45
N GLU A 85 -17.15 -6.96 33.39
CA GLU A 85 -16.40 -7.72 34.37
C GLU A 85 -15.56 -8.84 33.78
N THR A 86 -16.12 -9.55 32.80
CA THR A 86 -15.44 -10.66 32.12
C THR A 86 -15.03 -10.25 30.70
N LEU A 87 -14.10 -11.02 30.11
CA LEU A 87 -13.73 -10.86 28.69
C LEU A 87 -14.97 -10.99 27.78
N ALA A 88 -15.89 -11.91 28.11
CA ALA A 88 -17.10 -12.09 27.32
C ALA A 88 -18.03 -10.87 27.41
N ASP A 89 -18.18 -10.27 28.60
CA ASP A 89 -19.01 -9.09 28.79
C ASP A 89 -18.48 -7.90 28.01
N ARG A 90 -17.16 -7.66 28.05
CA ARG A 90 -16.54 -6.58 27.28
C ARG A 90 -16.77 -6.68 25.79
N TRP A 91 -16.81 -7.89 25.27
CA TRP A 91 -16.97 -8.17 23.83
C TRP A 91 -18.40 -8.50 23.39
N SER A 92 -19.37 -8.47 24.31
CA SER A 92 -20.77 -8.86 24.01
C SER A 92 -21.44 -8.03 22.91
N GLY A 93 -21.01 -6.78 22.74
CA GLY A 93 -21.50 -5.87 21.71
C GLY A 93 -20.70 -5.87 20.39
N VAL A 94 -19.74 -6.79 20.22
CA VAL A 94 -18.93 -6.92 18.99
C VAL A 94 -19.24 -8.26 18.32
N ASP A 95 -19.65 -8.20 17.06
CA ASP A 95 -19.93 -9.40 16.28
C ASP A 95 -18.66 -10.21 16.03
N GLU A 96 -18.77 -11.52 16.11
CA GLU A 96 -17.61 -12.42 16.01
C GLU A 96 -16.97 -12.40 14.60
N LEU A 97 -17.74 -12.19 13.55
CA LEU A 97 -17.19 -11.99 12.20
C LEU A 97 -16.39 -10.70 12.10
N VAL A 98 -16.85 -9.62 12.73
CA VAL A 98 -16.10 -8.35 12.82
C VAL A 98 -14.79 -8.55 13.58
N LEU A 99 -14.83 -9.36 14.67
CA LEU A 99 -13.64 -9.71 15.43
C LEU A 99 -12.61 -10.48 14.57
N ILE A 100 -13.06 -11.48 13.81
CA ILE A 100 -12.20 -12.30 12.96
C ILE A 100 -11.57 -11.45 11.86
N GLU A 101 -12.37 -10.64 11.16
CA GLU A 101 -11.89 -9.77 10.09
C GLU A 101 -10.90 -8.74 10.62
N GLY A 102 -11.22 -8.05 11.72
CA GLY A 102 -10.33 -7.09 12.34
C GLY A 102 -9.01 -7.70 12.82
N ALA A 103 -9.06 -8.86 13.48
CA ALA A 103 -7.85 -9.57 13.91
C ALA A 103 -7.00 -10.02 12.70
N THR A 104 -7.62 -10.41 11.60
CA THR A 104 -6.93 -10.80 10.36
C THR A 104 -6.26 -9.59 9.70
N ARG A 105 -6.96 -8.45 9.61
CA ARG A 105 -6.41 -7.20 9.07
C ARG A 105 -5.25 -6.66 9.89
N LEU A 106 -5.32 -6.79 11.21
CA LEU A 106 -4.23 -6.43 12.12
C LEU A 106 -3.06 -7.42 12.08
N GLY A 107 -3.19 -8.54 11.39
CA GLY A 107 -2.16 -9.58 11.34
C GLY A 107 -2.00 -10.35 12.64
N LEU A 108 -2.98 -10.28 13.56
CA LEU A 108 -3.00 -11.05 14.81
C LEU A 108 -3.26 -12.53 14.58
N VAL A 109 -3.89 -12.83 13.46
CA VAL A 109 -4.05 -14.17 12.90
C VAL A 109 -3.78 -14.13 11.39
N ASN A 110 -3.29 -15.23 10.84
CA ASN A 110 -3.09 -15.31 9.40
C ASN A 110 -4.41 -15.63 8.67
N LYS A 111 -4.46 -15.40 7.37
CA LYS A 111 -5.63 -15.64 6.53
C LYS A 111 -6.18 -17.08 6.63
N LYS A 112 -5.30 -18.07 6.87
CA LYS A 112 -5.70 -19.48 6.96
C LYS A 112 -6.50 -19.74 8.23
N ALA A 113 -6.07 -19.19 9.37
CA ALA A 113 -6.82 -19.27 10.61
C ALA A 113 -8.13 -18.46 10.53
N GLY A 114 -8.12 -17.27 9.92
CA GLY A 114 -9.34 -16.48 9.68
C GLY A 114 -10.39 -17.27 8.91
N LYS A 115 -9.99 -17.92 7.81
CA LYS A 115 -10.91 -18.76 7.00
C LYS A 115 -11.40 -20.02 7.74
N ALA A 116 -10.56 -20.62 8.58
CA ALA A 116 -11.01 -21.73 9.44
C ALA A 116 -12.07 -21.27 10.45
N LEU A 117 -11.90 -20.09 11.04
CA LEU A 117 -12.88 -19.51 11.96
C LEU A 117 -14.20 -19.15 11.24
N GLU A 118 -14.14 -18.56 10.05
CA GLU A 118 -15.35 -18.32 9.25
C GLU A 118 -16.09 -19.61 8.95
N MET A 119 -15.39 -20.70 8.62
CA MET A 119 -15.96 -22.02 8.38
C MET A 119 -16.64 -22.59 9.63
N ILE A 120 -15.97 -22.50 10.79
CA ILE A 120 -16.58 -22.95 12.07
C ILE A 120 -17.84 -22.12 12.37
N ASN A 121 -17.79 -20.80 12.16
CA ASN A 121 -18.96 -19.96 12.37
C ASN A 121 -20.12 -20.35 11.43
N TRP A 122 -19.83 -20.68 10.18
CA TRP A 122 -20.82 -21.18 9.24
C TRP A 122 -21.42 -22.51 9.70
N MET A 123 -20.57 -23.49 10.07
CA MET A 123 -21.01 -24.80 10.56
C MET A 123 -21.87 -24.67 11.83
N ARG A 124 -21.46 -23.83 12.78
CA ARG A 124 -22.23 -23.55 14.00
C ARG A 124 -23.64 -23.04 13.69
N ASN A 125 -23.78 -22.20 12.68
CA ASN A 125 -25.05 -21.56 12.36
C ASN A 125 -25.96 -22.41 11.43
N HIS A 126 -25.40 -23.36 10.68
CA HIS A 126 -26.13 -24.09 9.64
C HIS A 126 -26.09 -25.60 9.78
N ALA A 127 -25.06 -26.18 10.40
CA ALA A 127 -24.86 -27.62 10.53
C ALA A 127 -24.92 -28.12 11.98
N SER A 128 -25.38 -27.29 12.94
CA SER A 128 -25.50 -27.70 14.34
C SER A 128 -26.74 -28.50 14.60
N ALA A 129 -26.78 -29.24 15.72
CA ALA A 129 -27.92 -30.08 16.15
C ALA A 129 -29.25 -29.31 16.29
N ALA A 130 -29.22 -27.97 16.31
CA ALA A 130 -30.44 -27.15 16.35
C ALA A 130 -31.15 -27.05 14.97
N HIS A 131 -30.49 -27.48 13.90
CA HIS A 131 -31.04 -27.46 12.54
C HIS A 131 -31.16 -28.90 12.01
N ALA A 132 -32.31 -29.28 11.48
CA ALA A 132 -32.51 -30.57 10.81
C ALA A 132 -31.84 -30.50 9.41
N VAL A 133 -30.53 -30.75 9.34
CA VAL A 133 -29.73 -30.57 8.11
C VAL A 133 -29.18 -31.91 7.64
N GLU A 134 -29.03 -32.06 6.31
CA GLU A 134 -28.41 -33.21 5.67
C GLU A 134 -26.88 -33.24 5.92
N ASP A 135 -26.23 -32.07 6.07
CA ASP A 135 -24.78 -31.92 6.33
C ASP A 135 -24.52 -31.80 7.83
N ARG A 136 -24.22 -32.90 8.49
CA ARG A 136 -23.79 -32.91 9.90
C ARG A 136 -22.30 -32.68 10.02
N VAL A 137 -21.88 -32.04 11.15
CA VAL A 137 -20.46 -31.91 11.49
C VAL A 137 -19.89 -33.29 11.77
N GLU A 138 -18.87 -33.69 11.04
CA GLU A 138 -18.17 -34.96 11.19
C GLU A 138 -16.92 -34.79 12.06
N ARG A 139 -16.38 -35.90 12.53
CA ARG A 139 -15.16 -35.95 13.35
C ARG A 139 -13.96 -35.35 12.58
N GLU A 140 -13.90 -35.65 11.30
CA GLU A 140 -12.85 -35.20 10.38
C GLU A 140 -12.85 -33.68 10.22
N ASP A 141 -14.02 -33.05 10.19
CA ASP A 141 -14.17 -31.58 10.14
C ASP A 141 -13.56 -30.94 11.40
N VAL A 142 -13.95 -31.45 12.58
CA VAL A 142 -13.42 -30.94 13.87
C VAL A 142 -11.91 -31.09 13.93
N VAL A 143 -11.38 -32.28 13.62
CA VAL A 143 -9.94 -32.55 13.67
C VAL A 143 -9.18 -31.66 12.68
N GLY A 144 -9.67 -31.52 11.44
CA GLY A 144 -9.05 -30.71 10.40
C GLY A 144 -8.99 -29.23 10.78
N LEU A 145 -10.10 -28.67 11.26
CA LEU A 145 -10.19 -27.27 11.69
C LEU A 145 -9.32 -27.00 12.93
N VAL A 146 -9.33 -27.91 13.91
CA VAL A 146 -8.47 -27.79 15.12
C VAL A 146 -6.99 -27.81 14.75
N LEU A 147 -6.54 -28.67 13.83
CA LEU A 147 -5.16 -28.68 13.36
C LEU A 147 -4.73 -27.33 12.74
N ILE A 148 -5.65 -26.72 11.96
CA ILE A 148 -5.40 -25.40 11.39
C ILE A 148 -5.27 -24.35 12.50
N LEU A 149 -6.22 -24.32 13.43
CA LEU A 149 -6.22 -23.35 14.54
C LEU A 149 -5.06 -23.57 15.48
N GLN A 150 -4.69 -24.82 15.79
CA GLN A 150 -3.54 -25.14 16.61
C GLN A 150 -2.29 -24.42 16.10
N LYS A 151 -1.95 -24.67 14.84
CA LYS A 151 -0.72 -24.15 14.23
C LYS A 151 -0.73 -22.66 13.98
N ASN A 152 -1.89 -22.09 13.64
CA ASN A 152 -1.99 -20.73 13.11
C ASN A 152 -2.63 -19.72 14.08
N LEU A 153 -3.14 -20.16 15.22
CA LEU A 153 -3.72 -19.32 16.26
C LEU A 153 -3.11 -19.64 17.64
N PHE A 154 -3.30 -20.85 18.18
CA PHE A 154 -2.94 -21.15 19.58
C PHE A 154 -1.43 -21.29 19.82
N GLU A 155 -0.68 -21.84 18.87
CA GLU A 155 0.80 -21.92 18.94
C GLU A 155 1.48 -20.62 18.50
N ALA A 156 0.75 -19.72 17.83
CA ALA A 156 1.30 -18.42 17.46
C ALA A 156 1.57 -17.59 18.74
N PRO A 157 2.69 -16.86 18.81
CA PRO A 157 3.00 -16.04 19.98
C PRO A 157 1.91 -15.00 20.22
N MET A 158 1.63 -14.73 21.49
CA MET A 158 0.75 -13.60 21.85
C MET A 158 1.42 -12.28 21.43
N PRO A 159 0.65 -11.28 21.00
CA PRO A 159 1.24 -9.98 20.66
C PRO A 159 1.88 -9.36 21.90
N ASP A 160 3.01 -8.72 21.71
CA ASP A 160 3.73 -8.04 22.80
C ASP A 160 2.98 -6.76 23.20
N PRO A 161 2.59 -6.60 24.47
CA PRO A 161 1.86 -5.41 24.94
C PRO A 161 2.69 -4.11 24.87
N GLY A 162 4.01 -4.21 24.82
CA GLY A 162 4.90 -3.04 24.80
C GLY A 162 5.02 -2.34 23.45
N HIS A 163 4.45 -2.88 22.35
CA HIS A 163 4.63 -2.38 20.98
C HIS A 163 3.31 -1.95 20.34
N SER A 164 2.42 -1.39 21.11
CA SER A 164 1.16 -0.85 20.61
C SER A 164 1.43 0.41 19.77
N VAL A 165 1.11 0.32 18.49
CA VAL A 165 1.12 1.47 17.58
C VAL A 165 0.19 2.60 18.07
N SER A 166 -0.78 2.28 18.95
CA SER A 166 -1.66 3.27 19.61
C SER A 166 -0.91 4.38 20.35
N GLY A 167 0.23 4.05 20.98
CA GLY A 167 1.09 5.05 21.63
C GLY A 167 1.68 6.09 20.68
N LEU A 168 1.85 5.74 19.39
CA LEU A 168 2.30 6.65 18.33
C LEU A 168 1.21 7.65 17.93
N PHE A 169 -0.06 7.27 18.04
CA PHE A 169 -1.16 8.04 17.46
C PHE A 169 -1.59 9.23 18.33
N ASP A 170 -1.50 9.13 19.63
CA ASP A 170 -1.91 10.20 20.53
C ASP A 170 -1.03 11.47 20.40
N PRO A 171 0.32 11.38 20.43
CA PRO A 171 1.17 12.55 20.20
C PRO A 171 0.97 13.15 18.81
N VAL A 172 0.87 12.31 17.76
CA VAL A 172 0.71 12.75 16.38
C VAL A 172 -0.56 13.57 16.18
N LYS A 173 -1.67 13.20 16.85
CA LYS A 173 -2.95 13.92 16.71
C LYS A 173 -3.03 15.23 17.46
N ARG A 174 -2.39 15.29 18.63
CA ARG A 174 -2.70 16.33 19.63
C ARG A 174 -1.64 17.41 19.76
N THR A 175 -0.40 17.09 19.49
CA THR A 175 0.73 17.96 19.80
C THR A 175 1.62 18.11 18.57
N ARG A 176 2.04 19.34 18.27
CA ARG A 176 3.06 19.56 17.23
C ARG A 176 4.38 18.96 17.71
N LEU A 177 4.94 18.05 16.93
CA LEU A 177 6.19 17.39 17.26
C LEU A 177 7.35 18.37 17.12
N ASP A 178 8.14 18.46 18.18
CA ASP A 178 9.48 19.05 18.13
C ASP A 178 10.51 18.03 17.57
N ASP A 179 11.72 18.46 17.36
CA ASP A 179 12.77 17.65 16.73
C ASP A 179 13.13 16.41 17.56
N GLU A 180 13.04 16.49 18.89
CA GLU A 180 13.32 15.37 19.80
C GLU A 180 12.20 14.31 19.72
N ALA A 181 10.95 14.74 19.83
CA ALA A 181 9.79 13.87 19.70
C ALA A 181 9.70 13.23 18.30
N GLU A 182 10.01 13.99 17.24
CA GLU A 182 10.07 13.48 15.88
C GLU A 182 11.12 12.36 15.75
N THR A 183 12.33 12.59 16.28
CA THR A 183 13.41 11.61 16.24
C THR A 183 13.03 10.33 17.01
N LEU A 184 12.48 10.49 18.20
CA LEU A 184 12.03 9.35 19.03
C LEU A 184 10.96 8.52 18.31
N LEU A 185 9.97 9.17 17.70
CA LEU A 185 8.90 8.48 16.97
C LEU A 185 9.42 7.79 15.70
N LYS A 186 10.37 8.39 14.98
CA LYS A 186 11.03 7.73 13.84
C LYS A 186 11.78 6.48 14.27
N ASP A 187 12.49 6.51 15.39
CA ASP A 187 13.18 5.34 15.94
C ASP A 187 12.19 4.24 16.37
N GLN A 188 11.06 4.62 16.96
CA GLN A 188 9.99 3.66 17.28
C GLN A 188 9.39 3.05 16.00
N ILE A 189 9.16 3.84 14.95
CA ILE A 189 8.70 3.35 13.63
C ILE A 189 9.69 2.34 13.05
N ARG A 190 10.99 2.57 13.17
CA ARG A 190 12.03 1.62 12.73
C ARG A 190 11.96 0.28 13.47
N GLY A 191 11.51 0.27 14.72
CA GLY A 191 11.29 -0.94 15.54
C GLY A 191 9.98 -1.68 15.27
N LEU A 192 9.02 -1.11 14.52
CA LEU A 192 7.70 -1.71 14.31
C LEU A 192 7.77 -3.02 13.51
N ARG A 193 6.89 -3.96 13.81
CA ARG A 193 6.68 -5.17 13.00
C ARG A 193 5.95 -4.83 11.70
N PHE A 194 6.03 -5.69 10.70
CA PHE A 194 5.39 -5.47 9.40
C PHE A 194 3.86 -5.22 9.49
N ALA A 195 3.17 -5.95 10.37
CA ALA A 195 1.74 -5.74 10.61
C ALA A 195 1.44 -4.34 11.16
N ASP A 196 2.29 -3.86 12.07
CA ASP A 196 2.18 -2.55 12.69
C ASP A 196 2.49 -1.42 11.69
N ILE A 197 3.44 -1.65 10.77
CA ILE A 197 3.73 -0.72 9.65
C ILE A 197 2.49 -0.47 8.80
N LYS A 198 1.71 -1.52 8.49
CA LYS A 198 0.48 -1.35 7.70
C LYS A 198 -0.52 -0.43 8.41
N VAL A 199 -0.68 -0.58 9.72
CA VAL A 199 -1.60 0.24 10.52
C VAL A 199 -1.08 1.68 10.61
N ALA A 200 0.20 1.87 10.90
CA ALA A 200 0.85 3.17 10.96
C ALA A 200 0.76 3.91 9.61
N PHE A 201 0.96 3.19 8.50
CA PHE A 201 0.85 3.73 7.15
C PHE A 201 -0.56 4.27 6.87
N GLY A 202 -1.59 3.46 7.10
CA GLY A 202 -2.98 3.88 6.90
C GLY A 202 -3.34 5.09 7.75
N PHE A 203 -2.99 5.05 9.03
CA PHE A 203 -3.24 6.16 9.94
C PHE A 203 -2.56 7.46 9.50
N LEU A 204 -1.25 7.44 9.27
CA LEU A 204 -0.50 8.65 8.88
C LEU A 204 -0.94 9.19 7.52
N LEU A 205 -1.29 8.31 6.58
CA LEU A 205 -1.84 8.70 5.28
C LEU A 205 -3.19 9.43 5.45
N ASP A 206 -4.07 8.95 6.31
CA ASP A 206 -5.34 9.61 6.61
C ASP A 206 -5.14 10.97 7.29
N GLN A 207 -4.19 11.09 8.23
CA GLN A 207 -3.87 12.38 8.86
C GLN A 207 -3.29 13.37 7.84
N LEU A 208 -2.39 12.95 6.97
CA LEU A 208 -1.83 13.78 5.90
C LEU A 208 -2.93 14.34 4.99
N VAL A 209 -3.83 13.46 4.53
CA VAL A 209 -4.93 13.83 3.61
C VAL A 209 -5.94 14.75 4.31
N SER A 210 -6.24 14.55 5.59
CA SER A 210 -7.20 15.37 6.35
C SER A 210 -6.84 16.85 6.40
N GLY A 211 -5.55 17.19 6.39
CA GLY A 211 -5.05 18.55 6.46
C GLY A 211 -5.30 19.26 7.79
N LEU A 212 -5.66 18.51 8.83
CA LEU A 212 -5.92 19.07 10.16
C LEU A 212 -4.60 19.16 10.94
N ASP A 213 -4.19 20.38 11.27
CA ASP A 213 -3.03 20.60 12.15
C ASP A 213 -3.37 20.29 13.62
N PRO A 214 -2.40 19.77 14.39
CA PRO A 214 -1.00 19.47 14.03
C PRO A 214 -0.80 18.09 13.36
N ALA A 215 -1.85 17.29 13.24
CA ALA A 215 -1.75 15.89 12.80
C ALA A 215 -1.23 15.75 11.37
N SER A 216 -1.63 16.64 10.46
CA SER A 216 -1.19 16.64 9.06
C SER A 216 0.29 16.99 8.93
N ASP A 217 0.77 18.01 9.66
CA ASP A 217 2.18 18.40 9.68
C ASP A 217 3.05 17.26 10.25
N ASN A 218 2.62 16.68 11.38
CA ASN A 218 3.30 15.55 12.00
C ASN A 218 3.34 14.31 11.07
N ALA A 219 2.22 14.03 10.38
CA ALA A 219 2.15 12.94 9.43
C ALA A 219 3.12 13.13 8.26
N SER A 220 3.27 14.36 7.75
CA SER A 220 4.21 14.66 6.66
C SER A 220 5.66 14.36 7.03
N LYS A 221 6.02 14.50 8.33
CA LYS A 221 7.37 14.24 8.86
C LYS A 221 7.64 12.76 9.11
N LEU A 222 6.61 12.00 9.52
CA LEU A 222 6.74 10.59 9.95
C LEU A 222 6.45 9.58 8.83
N LEU A 223 5.55 9.92 7.91
CA LEU A 223 5.14 9.01 6.84
C LEU A 223 6.28 8.57 5.91
N PRO A 224 7.31 9.41 5.59
CA PRO A 224 8.47 8.94 4.84
C PRO A 224 9.19 7.76 5.49
N GLU A 225 9.34 7.73 6.82
CA GLU A 225 9.97 6.62 7.54
C GLU A 225 9.15 5.32 7.45
N VAL A 226 7.82 5.44 7.53
CA VAL A 226 6.91 4.30 7.33
C VAL A 226 6.92 3.83 5.88
N TRP A 227 7.04 4.76 4.91
CA TRP A 227 7.12 4.45 3.49
C TRP A 227 8.33 3.59 3.14
N GLU A 228 9.50 3.88 3.68
CA GLU A 228 10.72 3.10 3.48
C GLU A 228 10.53 1.62 3.82
N ARG A 229 9.73 1.34 4.85
CA ARG A 229 9.46 0.00 5.37
C ARG A 229 8.21 -0.66 4.80
N SER A 230 7.47 0.06 3.97
CA SER A 230 6.20 -0.40 3.39
C SER A 230 6.44 -1.29 2.16
N SER A 231 5.61 -2.32 1.99
CA SER A 231 5.58 -3.10 0.76
C SER A 231 5.01 -2.28 -0.41
N ASP A 232 5.29 -2.72 -1.63
CA ASP A 232 4.75 -2.09 -2.84
C ASP A 232 3.22 -2.07 -2.85
N ASP A 233 2.56 -3.06 -2.25
CA ASP A 233 1.10 -3.08 -2.14
C ASP A 233 0.58 -1.96 -1.24
N LEU A 234 1.26 -1.67 -0.11
CA LEU A 234 0.93 -0.51 0.73
C LEU A 234 1.20 0.80 0.00
N LYS A 235 2.32 0.91 -0.72
CA LYS A 235 2.66 2.10 -1.52
C LYS A 235 1.62 2.37 -2.60
N ARG A 236 1.07 1.32 -3.23
CA ARG A 236 -0.03 1.44 -4.19
C ARG A 236 -1.31 2.02 -3.58
N ILE A 237 -1.57 1.79 -2.27
CA ILE A 237 -2.74 2.39 -1.59
C ILE A 237 -2.66 3.92 -1.64
N ALA A 238 -1.49 4.52 -1.41
CA ALA A 238 -1.32 5.98 -1.54
C ALA A 238 -1.55 6.46 -2.97
N GLY A 239 -1.05 5.72 -3.97
CA GLY A 239 -1.28 6.02 -5.39
C GLY A 239 -2.76 5.94 -5.77
N LEU A 240 -3.49 4.94 -5.28
CA LEU A 240 -4.93 4.79 -5.48
C LEU A 240 -5.71 5.91 -4.78
N ARG A 241 -5.28 6.32 -3.57
CA ARG A 241 -5.89 7.45 -2.85
C ARG A 241 -5.72 8.75 -3.64
N TYR A 242 -4.52 8.99 -4.19
CA TYR A 242 -4.30 10.13 -5.08
C TYR A 242 -5.22 10.10 -6.30
N HIS A 243 -5.35 8.94 -6.94
CA HIS A 243 -6.24 8.76 -8.09
C HIS A 243 -7.71 9.06 -7.73
N ALA A 244 -8.19 8.56 -6.60
CA ALA A 244 -9.54 8.82 -6.12
C ALA A 244 -9.81 10.33 -5.94
N LEU A 245 -8.85 11.07 -5.36
CA LEU A 245 -8.93 12.52 -5.21
C LEU A 245 -8.87 13.29 -6.55
N THR A 246 -8.43 12.67 -7.64
CA THR A 246 -8.43 13.28 -8.98
C THR A 246 -9.73 13.05 -9.75
N LEU A 247 -10.54 12.08 -9.35
CA LEU A 247 -11.80 11.74 -10.02
C LEU A 247 -13.00 12.56 -9.52
N ASP A 248 -12.87 13.23 -8.37
CA ASP A 248 -13.94 14.03 -7.81
C ASP A 248 -13.98 15.42 -8.50
N PRO A 249 -15.03 15.73 -9.28
CA PRO A 249 -15.16 17.03 -9.95
C PRO A 249 -15.35 18.19 -8.96
N ALA A 250 -15.78 17.95 -7.73
CA ALA A 250 -15.86 18.95 -6.67
C ALA A 250 -14.47 19.37 -6.14
N SER A 251 -13.41 18.65 -6.51
CA SER A 251 -12.06 18.82 -5.96
C SER A 251 -11.34 20.11 -6.35
N ASP A 252 -11.82 20.88 -7.33
CA ASP A 252 -11.16 22.12 -7.73
C ASP A 252 -11.60 23.34 -6.90
N GLU A 253 -12.74 23.28 -6.20
CA GLU A 253 -13.24 24.32 -5.29
C GLU A 253 -13.43 23.85 -3.84
N SER A 254 -13.21 22.56 -3.54
CA SER A 254 -13.46 21.93 -2.25
C SER A 254 -12.20 21.83 -1.40
N PRO A 255 -12.31 21.60 -0.06
CA PRO A 255 -11.19 21.29 0.83
C PRO A 255 -10.31 20.13 0.35
N ASP A 256 -10.79 19.28 -0.57
CA ASP A 256 -10.06 18.17 -1.16
C ASP A 256 -8.93 18.58 -2.12
N LYS A 257 -8.91 19.82 -2.62
CA LYS A 257 -7.78 20.34 -3.41
C LYS A 257 -6.49 20.31 -2.61
N GLY A 258 -6.54 20.80 -1.39
CA GLY A 258 -5.40 20.75 -0.46
C GLY A 258 -4.96 19.32 -0.12
N ALA A 259 -5.91 18.38 -0.02
CA ALA A 259 -5.63 16.96 0.22
C ALA A 259 -4.83 16.34 -0.95
N ARG A 260 -5.24 16.63 -2.19
CA ARG A 260 -4.55 16.15 -3.40
C ARG A 260 -3.12 16.73 -3.50
N GLU A 261 -2.94 18.01 -3.21
CA GLU A 261 -1.63 18.67 -3.23
C GLU A 261 -0.69 18.07 -2.18
N ARG A 262 -1.14 17.95 -0.92
CA ARG A 262 -0.33 17.35 0.15
C ARG A 262 0.09 15.90 -0.18
N LEU A 263 -0.82 15.12 -0.73
CA LEU A 263 -0.51 13.74 -1.10
C LEU A 263 0.44 13.66 -2.30
N LEU A 264 0.33 14.58 -3.26
CA LEU A 264 1.27 14.66 -4.38
C LEU A 264 2.67 15.06 -3.89
N ASP A 265 2.77 16.07 -3.04
CA ASP A 265 4.05 16.53 -2.48
C ASP A 265 4.73 15.40 -1.70
N PHE A 266 3.98 14.65 -0.90
CA PHE A 266 4.50 13.45 -0.26
C PHE A 266 4.98 12.40 -1.25
N LEU A 267 4.20 12.07 -2.28
CA LEU A 267 4.59 11.07 -3.29
C LEU A 267 5.82 11.52 -4.09
N VAL A 268 5.97 12.81 -4.37
CA VAL A 268 7.19 13.39 -4.97
C VAL A 268 8.37 13.22 -4.03
N GLN A 269 8.22 13.58 -2.76
CA GLN A 269 9.27 13.51 -1.75
C GLN A 269 9.84 12.09 -1.61
N VAL A 270 8.98 11.07 -1.61
CA VAL A 270 9.39 9.68 -1.41
C VAL A 270 9.63 8.89 -2.71
N GLY A 271 9.61 9.56 -3.87
CA GLY A 271 9.76 8.90 -5.16
C GLY A 271 8.61 7.95 -5.50
N GLY A 272 7.43 8.19 -4.95
CA GLY A 272 6.26 7.32 -5.00
C GLY A 272 5.36 7.49 -6.23
N ILE A 273 5.69 8.38 -7.16
CA ILE A 273 4.86 8.67 -8.35
C ILE A 273 4.58 7.42 -9.19
N GLN A 274 5.51 6.48 -9.25
CA GLN A 274 5.35 5.22 -9.97
C GLN A 274 4.19 4.34 -9.46
N PHE A 275 3.74 4.54 -8.22
CA PHE A 275 2.63 3.80 -7.62
C PHE A 275 1.26 4.40 -7.93
N ILE A 276 1.20 5.59 -8.56
CA ILE A 276 -0.05 6.18 -9.05
C ILE A 276 -0.52 5.38 -10.29
N PRO A 277 -1.81 5.03 -10.40
CA PRO A 277 -2.37 4.37 -11.59
C PRO A 277 -2.07 5.12 -12.89
N ASP A 278 -1.82 4.38 -13.97
CA ASP A 278 -1.33 4.91 -15.24
C ASP A 278 -2.17 6.08 -15.80
N ALA A 279 -3.49 6.03 -15.67
CA ALA A 279 -4.36 7.09 -16.17
C ALA A 279 -4.15 8.43 -15.42
N ALA A 280 -4.11 8.40 -14.10
CA ALA A 280 -3.87 9.60 -13.29
C ALA A 280 -2.43 10.09 -13.45
N ARG A 281 -1.46 9.16 -13.52
CA ARG A 281 -0.06 9.47 -13.76
C ARG A 281 0.14 10.11 -15.13
N ALA A 282 -0.50 9.61 -16.18
CA ALA A 282 -0.47 10.20 -17.51
C ALA A 282 -0.98 11.64 -17.50
N SER A 283 -2.10 11.90 -16.83
CA SER A 283 -2.64 13.26 -16.68
C SER A 283 -1.65 14.19 -15.96
N LEU A 284 -0.97 13.71 -14.92
CA LEU A 284 0.05 14.46 -14.19
C LEU A 284 1.22 14.84 -15.12
N PHE A 285 1.78 13.86 -15.82
CA PHE A 285 2.89 14.07 -16.74
C PHE A 285 2.53 14.98 -17.93
N ARG A 286 1.33 14.82 -18.52
CA ARG A 286 0.83 15.70 -19.59
C ARG A 286 0.73 17.16 -19.15
N ARG A 287 0.22 17.41 -17.94
CA ARG A 287 0.15 18.77 -17.40
C ARG A 287 1.55 19.38 -17.21
N ALA A 288 2.50 18.61 -16.70
CA ALA A 288 3.87 19.09 -16.53
C ALA A 288 4.57 19.31 -17.88
N ALA A 289 4.38 18.42 -18.86
CA ALA A 289 4.89 18.58 -20.21
C ALA A 289 4.28 19.80 -20.92
N SER A 290 2.98 20.04 -20.74
CA SER A 290 2.32 21.25 -21.27
C SER A 290 2.85 22.54 -20.62
N ALA A 291 3.21 22.50 -19.34
CA ALA A 291 3.86 23.63 -18.69
C ALA A 291 5.27 23.85 -19.23
N LEU A 292 6.02 22.77 -19.49
CA LEU A 292 7.34 22.83 -20.13
C LEU A 292 7.26 23.39 -21.55
N ALA A 293 6.28 22.96 -22.34
CA ALA A 293 6.02 23.47 -23.68
C ALA A 293 5.78 24.99 -23.68
N ARG A 294 4.86 25.45 -22.82
CA ARG A 294 4.57 26.89 -22.71
C ARG A 294 5.80 27.71 -22.29
N ALA A 295 6.61 27.19 -21.38
CA ALA A 295 7.84 27.82 -20.94
C ALA A 295 8.88 27.89 -22.08
N LYS A 296 9.02 26.82 -22.86
CA LYS A 296 9.90 26.72 -24.04
C LYS A 296 9.49 27.72 -25.13
N ASP A 297 8.21 27.86 -25.40
CA ASP A 297 7.69 28.70 -26.49
C ASP A 297 7.56 30.18 -26.08
N SER A 298 7.83 30.53 -24.81
CA SER A 298 7.81 31.93 -24.39
C SER A 298 9.06 32.69 -24.87
N SER A 299 8.90 33.97 -25.23
CA SER A 299 9.97 34.80 -25.81
C SER A 299 11.18 35.02 -24.88
N TYR A 300 11.03 34.80 -23.56
CA TYR A 300 12.05 34.99 -22.54
C TYR A 300 12.21 33.76 -21.64
N GLY A 301 12.03 32.57 -22.16
CA GLY A 301 11.68 31.38 -21.44
C GLY A 301 12.78 30.59 -20.75
N TRP A 302 14.07 30.94 -20.88
CA TRP A 302 15.14 30.04 -20.39
C TRP A 302 15.11 29.76 -18.89
N GLU A 303 14.77 30.73 -18.06
CA GLU A 303 14.59 30.52 -16.64
C GLU A 303 13.28 29.74 -16.34
N ALA A 304 12.18 30.15 -16.95
CA ALA A 304 10.88 29.48 -16.84
C ALA A 304 10.97 28.03 -17.35
N GLU A 305 11.66 27.79 -18.47
CA GLU A 305 11.93 26.47 -19.03
C GLU A 305 12.71 25.59 -18.03
N THR A 306 13.72 26.16 -17.37
CA THR A 306 14.50 25.45 -16.35
C THR A 306 13.65 25.08 -15.13
N VAL A 307 12.79 25.99 -14.66
CA VAL A 307 11.84 25.73 -13.56
C VAL A 307 10.84 24.63 -13.93
N ALA A 308 10.25 24.70 -15.13
CA ALA A 308 9.30 23.71 -15.60
C ALA A 308 9.95 22.31 -15.76
N ALA A 309 11.18 22.25 -16.29
CA ALA A 309 11.94 21.02 -16.42
C ALA A 309 12.29 20.42 -15.04
N LYS A 310 12.66 21.27 -14.06
CA LYS A 310 12.89 20.85 -12.68
C LYS A 310 11.63 20.26 -12.05
N THR A 311 10.47 20.90 -12.25
CA THR A 311 9.18 20.37 -11.77
C THR A 311 8.85 19.00 -12.40
N LEU A 312 9.00 18.87 -13.73
CA LEU A 312 8.81 17.59 -14.40
C LEU A 312 9.78 16.53 -13.86
N SER A 313 11.04 16.88 -13.60
CA SER A 313 12.06 15.95 -13.11
C SER A 313 11.76 15.39 -11.72
N GLN A 314 11.02 16.12 -10.89
CA GLN A 314 10.62 15.67 -9.55
C GLN A 314 9.68 14.45 -9.60
N PHE A 315 8.94 14.26 -10.69
CA PHE A 315 8.08 13.09 -10.86
C PHE A 315 8.86 11.81 -11.19
N GLY A 316 10.15 11.93 -11.51
CA GLY A 316 10.97 10.81 -11.94
C GLY A 316 10.64 10.30 -13.34
N PRO A 317 11.39 9.33 -13.86
CA PRO A 317 11.27 8.89 -15.26
C PRO A 317 10.15 7.85 -15.51
N CYS A 318 9.17 7.74 -14.61
CA CYS A 318 8.11 6.73 -14.66
C CYS A 318 6.93 7.14 -15.58
N VAL A 319 7.21 7.70 -16.74
CA VAL A 319 6.20 8.11 -17.72
C VAL A 319 5.41 6.91 -18.21
N PRO A 320 4.05 6.89 -18.10
CA PRO A 320 3.21 5.82 -18.62
C PRO A 320 3.27 5.73 -20.14
N ALA A 321 3.09 4.52 -20.69
CA ALA A 321 3.12 4.32 -22.13
C ALA A 321 2.09 5.19 -22.89
N ILE A 322 0.91 5.40 -22.30
CA ILE A 322 -0.18 6.21 -22.89
C ILE A 322 0.11 7.73 -22.93
N ALA A 323 1.16 8.21 -22.27
CA ALA A 323 1.59 9.61 -22.31
C ALA A 323 3.01 9.77 -22.88
N PHE A 324 3.62 8.68 -23.37
CA PHE A 324 5.03 8.66 -23.77
C PHE A 324 5.31 9.71 -24.83
N GLU A 325 4.59 9.69 -25.94
CA GLU A 325 4.84 10.57 -27.07
C GLU A 325 4.64 12.04 -26.68
N GLU A 326 3.54 12.37 -26.02
CA GLU A 326 3.19 13.74 -25.62
C GLU A 326 4.20 14.35 -24.62
N VAL A 327 4.77 13.53 -23.76
CA VAL A 327 5.77 13.99 -22.78
C VAL A 327 7.16 14.09 -23.41
N TYR A 328 7.54 13.07 -24.18
CA TYR A 328 8.88 13.04 -24.75
C TYR A 328 9.06 13.99 -25.92
N GLN A 329 8.02 14.39 -26.65
CA GLN A 329 8.13 15.45 -27.66
C GLN A 329 8.60 16.78 -27.01
N GLU A 330 8.07 17.12 -25.84
CA GLU A 330 8.49 18.37 -25.15
C GLU A 330 9.88 18.23 -24.53
N ILE A 331 10.24 17.06 -24.01
CA ILE A 331 11.61 16.76 -23.56
C ILE A 331 12.59 16.91 -24.73
N LEU A 332 12.28 16.37 -25.90
CA LEU A 332 13.11 16.48 -27.10
C LEU A 332 13.18 17.92 -27.63
N ALA A 333 12.08 18.66 -27.60
CA ALA A 333 12.08 20.07 -27.99
C ALA A 333 13.06 20.90 -27.12
N VAL A 334 13.06 20.66 -25.80
CA VAL A 334 14.03 21.27 -24.89
C VAL A 334 15.46 20.81 -25.17
N TRP A 335 15.63 19.51 -25.46
CA TRP A 335 16.93 18.93 -25.77
C TRP A 335 17.53 19.47 -27.05
N CYS A 336 16.74 19.69 -28.08
CA CYS A 336 17.14 20.31 -29.33
C CYS A 336 17.41 21.82 -29.19
N GLY A 337 16.79 22.48 -28.22
CA GLY A 337 16.96 23.92 -28.00
C GLY A 337 16.27 24.78 -29.08
N ASN A 338 16.81 25.96 -29.36
CA ASN A 338 16.34 26.90 -30.36
C ASN A 338 17.50 27.58 -31.11
N TYR A 339 17.20 28.60 -31.93
CA TYR A 339 18.21 29.35 -32.66
C TYR A 339 19.37 29.89 -31.75
N TRP A 340 19.06 30.33 -30.55
CA TRP A 340 20.04 30.90 -29.61
C TRP A 340 20.84 29.83 -28.88
N GLY A 341 20.40 28.61 -28.88
CA GLY A 341 21.07 27.50 -28.24
C GLY A 341 20.11 26.62 -27.38
N ARG A 342 20.70 25.96 -26.42
CA ARG A 342 19.98 25.07 -25.49
C ARG A 342 20.09 25.64 -24.07
N SER A 343 18.96 25.72 -23.38
CA SER A 343 18.89 26.12 -21.98
C SER A 343 19.51 25.06 -21.07
N LYS A 344 19.71 25.38 -19.77
CA LYS A 344 20.14 24.41 -18.75
C LYS A 344 19.03 23.43 -18.35
N ALA A 345 17.81 23.62 -18.84
CA ALA A 345 16.66 22.75 -18.56
C ALA A 345 16.92 21.27 -18.91
N HIS A 346 17.63 21.01 -20.02
CA HIS A 346 17.98 19.65 -20.44
C HIS A 346 18.76 18.86 -19.39
N LEU A 347 19.53 19.51 -18.51
CA LEU A 347 20.27 18.86 -17.43
C LEU A 347 19.34 18.21 -16.39
N HIS A 348 18.16 18.80 -16.15
CA HIS A 348 17.15 18.24 -15.26
C HIS A 348 16.41 17.05 -15.89
N LEU A 349 16.41 16.94 -17.21
CA LEU A 349 15.70 15.92 -17.96
C LEU A 349 16.56 14.67 -18.28
N GLY A 350 17.85 14.67 -17.93
CA GLY A 350 18.79 13.58 -18.23
C GLY A 350 18.28 12.21 -17.79
N LYS A 351 17.73 12.09 -16.57
CA LYS A 351 17.19 10.83 -16.03
C LYS A 351 16.08 10.22 -16.91
N PHE A 352 15.28 11.04 -17.58
CA PHE A 352 14.24 10.54 -18.51
C PHE A 352 14.83 9.81 -19.71
N ILE A 353 16.02 10.24 -20.14
CA ILE A 353 16.73 9.63 -21.26
C ILE A 353 17.54 8.42 -20.78
N ASP A 354 18.27 8.57 -19.67
CA ASP A 354 19.22 7.57 -19.19
C ASP A 354 18.55 6.25 -18.79
N THR A 355 17.29 6.30 -18.32
CA THR A 355 16.55 5.13 -17.86
C THR A 355 15.74 4.42 -18.94
N LEU A 356 15.77 4.91 -20.20
CA LEU A 356 15.01 4.30 -21.29
C LEU A 356 15.55 2.90 -21.64
N SER A 357 14.61 1.97 -21.78
CA SER A 357 14.89 0.66 -22.38
C SER A 357 15.14 0.77 -23.87
N THR A 358 15.81 -0.22 -24.47
CA THR A 358 16.10 -0.27 -25.92
C THR A 358 14.86 -0.02 -26.79
N GLY A 359 13.72 -0.64 -26.43
CA GLY A 359 12.46 -0.41 -27.18
C GLY A 359 11.98 1.03 -27.12
N LYS A 360 12.05 1.66 -25.94
CA LYS A 360 11.70 3.08 -25.77
C LYS A 360 12.69 4.02 -26.44
N ILE A 361 13.98 3.68 -26.47
CA ILE A 361 15.00 4.43 -27.25
C ILE A 361 14.62 4.42 -28.73
N ARG A 362 14.23 3.29 -29.30
CA ARG A 362 13.79 3.20 -30.70
C ARG A 362 12.54 4.02 -30.96
N SER A 363 11.55 3.98 -30.06
CA SER A 363 10.37 4.86 -30.17
C SER A 363 10.77 6.34 -30.18
N LEU A 364 11.72 6.72 -29.32
CA LEU A 364 12.22 8.09 -29.22
C LEU A 364 12.94 8.51 -30.53
N ILE A 365 13.76 7.64 -31.12
CA ILE A 365 14.44 7.87 -32.42
C ILE A 365 13.40 8.09 -33.52
N GLY A 366 12.33 7.29 -33.55
CA GLY A 366 11.23 7.46 -34.49
C GLY A 366 10.56 8.83 -34.44
N MET A 367 10.49 9.46 -33.26
CA MET A 367 9.88 10.78 -33.10
C MET A 367 10.63 11.89 -33.89
N PHE A 368 11.92 11.76 -34.13
CA PHE A 368 12.67 12.71 -34.97
C PHE A 368 12.23 12.70 -36.45
N THR A 369 11.61 11.61 -36.90
CA THR A 369 11.14 11.45 -38.26
C THR A 369 9.63 11.65 -38.43
N THR A 370 8.86 11.33 -37.40
CA THR A 370 7.37 11.29 -37.49
C THR A 370 6.67 12.38 -36.68
N ASN A 371 7.26 12.85 -35.55
CA ASN A 371 6.59 13.79 -34.67
C ASN A 371 6.76 15.25 -35.16
N GLU A 372 5.62 15.92 -35.44
CA GLU A 372 5.60 17.26 -35.97
C GLU A 372 6.23 18.31 -35.04
N ARG A 373 5.98 18.20 -33.73
CA ARG A 373 6.52 19.12 -32.73
C ARG A 373 8.05 19.07 -32.71
N VAL A 374 8.64 17.87 -32.68
CA VAL A 374 10.09 17.69 -32.70
C VAL A 374 10.68 18.20 -34.00
N ARG A 375 10.06 17.87 -35.16
CA ARG A 375 10.54 18.28 -36.47
C ARG A 375 10.50 19.79 -36.67
N ALA A 376 9.50 20.46 -36.10
CA ALA A 376 9.40 21.93 -36.19
C ALA A 376 10.63 22.63 -35.57
N GLU A 377 11.18 22.10 -34.50
CA GLU A 377 12.42 22.64 -33.88
C GLU A 377 13.65 22.46 -34.78
N LEU A 378 13.69 21.42 -35.61
CA LEU A 378 14.86 21.01 -36.38
C LEU A 378 15.05 21.80 -37.70
N THR A 379 14.15 22.71 -38.01
CA THR A 379 14.25 23.56 -39.20
C THR A 379 15.43 24.52 -39.17
N GLN A 380 16.02 24.70 -37.95
CA GLN A 380 17.15 25.58 -37.72
C GLN A 380 18.44 24.79 -37.55
N THR A 381 19.58 25.34 -37.99
CA THR A 381 20.87 24.64 -38.00
C THR A 381 21.32 24.22 -36.60
N ARG A 382 21.13 25.06 -35.56
CA ARG A 382 21.63 24.78 -34.21
C ARG A 382 20.85 23.63 -33.53
N PRO A 383 19.54 23.67 -33.47
CA PRO A 383 18.73 22.54 -32.98
C PRO A 383 19.01 21.22 -33.74
N ARG A 384 19.17 21.31 -35.06
CA ARG A 384 19.50 20.15 -35.89
C ARG A 384 20.85 19.52 -35.49
N ASN A 385 21.90 20.31 -35.30
CA ASN A 385 23.19 19.81 -34.88
C ASN A 385 23.11 19.17 -33.48
N GLN A 386 22.37 19.76 -32.54
CA GLN A 386 22.16 19.19 -31.20
C GLN A 386 21.35 17.87 -31.28
N ALA A 387 20.37 17.77 -32.17
CA ALA A 387 19.67 16.53 -32.41
C ALA A 387 20.58 15.42 -32.96
N VAL A 388 21.48 15.75 -33.89
CA VAL A 388 22.49 14.80 -34.41
C VAL A 388 23.41 14.30 -33.29
N GLU A 389 23.92 15.18 -32.45
CA GLU A 389 24.74 14.80 -31.28
C GLU A 389 23.97 13.88 -30.33
N PHE A 390 22.72 14.24 -30.04
CA PHE A 390 21.86 13.44 -29.18
C PHE A 390 21.57 12.06 -29.77
N LEU A 391 21.21 11.98 -31.05
CA LEU A 391 20.97 10.73 -31.74
C LEU A 391 22.22 9.83 -31.75
N ARG A 392 23.42 10.42 -31.95
CA ARG A 392 24.67 9.67 -31.83
C ARG A 392 24.88 9.10 -30.42
N SER A 393 24.61 9.87 -29.39
CA SER A 393 24.69 9.38 -28.01
C SER A 393 23.71 8.24 -27.71
N LEU A 394 22.53 8.24 -28.32
CA LEU A 394 21.59 7.11 -28.24
C LEU A 394 22.09 5.90 -29.03
N ARG A 395 22.71 6.09 -30.18
CA ARG A 395 23.31 5.02 -31.00
C ARG A 395 24.36 4.24 -30.20
N ASP A 396 25.19 4.92 -29.42
CA ASP A 396 26.23 4.29 -28.62
C ASP A 396 25.67 3.39 -27.49
N ARG A 397 24.42 3.57 -27.13
CA ARG A 397 23.70 2.74 -26.14
C ARG A 397 23.02 1.49 -26.78
N LEU A 398 22.96 1.41 -28.10
CA LEU A 398 22.36 0.32 -28.81
C LEU A 398 23.41 -0.75 -29.14
N THR A 399 23.07 -2.03 -28.91
CA THR A 399 23.99 -3.15 -29.15
C THR A 399 23.75 -3.83 -30.50
N ILE A 400 22.56 -3.70 -31.08
CA ILE A 400 22.13 -4.37 -32.30
C ILE A 400 22.37 -3.44 -33.50
N GLU A 401 23.11 -3.90 -34.52
CA GLU A 401 23.48 -3.09 -35.68
C GLU A 401 22.26 -2.54 -36.46
N THR A 402 21.22 -3.36 -36.66
CA THR A 402 19.99 -2.86 -37.33
C THR A 402 19.33 -1.70 -36.58
N HIS A 403 19.43 -1.67 -35.24
CA HIS A 403 18.95 -0.51 -34.45
C HIS A 403 19.86 0.71 -34.59
N LYS A 404 21.17 0.50 -34.75
CA LYS A 404 22.11 1.61 -35.05
C LYS A 404 21.86 2.19 -36.43
N ASP A 405 21.46 1.37 -37.39
CA ASP A 405 21.08 1.80 -38.76
C ASP A 405 19.82 2.64 -38.73
N GLU A 406 18.83 2.33 -37.86
CA GLU A 406 17.65 3.18 -37.65
C GLU A 406 18.07 4.60 -37.22
N VAL A 407 19.08 4.73 -36.35
CA VAL A 407 19.61 6.03 -35.91
C VAL A 407 20.25 6.78 -37.11
N ASN A 408 21.07 6.07 -37.91
CA ASN A 408 21.71 6.67 -39.09
C ASN A 408 20.66 7.16 -40.10
N GLN A 409 19.60 6.37 -40.31
CA GLN A 409 18.47 6.77 -41.17
C GLN A 409 17.76 8.01 -40.62
N ALA A 410 17.50 8.05 -39.29
CA ALA A 410 16.89 9.20 -38.65
C ALA A 410 17.75 10.45 -38.83
N ILE A 411 19.07 10.37 -38.61
CA ILE A 411 20.00 11.50 -38.83
C ILE A 411 19.96 12.00 -40.27
N ASN A 412 19.94 11.09 -41.25
CA ASN A 412 19.91 11.46 -42.69
C ASN A 412 18.58 12.07 -43.11
N SER A 413 17.48 11.80 -42.39
CA SER A 413 16.12 12.29 -42.71
C SER A 413 15.73 13.58 -41.97
N LEU A 414 16.64 14.14 -41.14
CA LEU A 414 16.37 15.40 -40.45
C LEU A 414 16.19 16.55 -41.48
N PRO A 415 15.21 17.44 -41.23
CA PRO A 415 14.90 18.54 -42.15
C PRO A 415 16.03 19.56 -42.33
#